data_1ceec6d5e63fbc580fbc9347132e2c3e
#
_entry.id   1ceec6d5e63fbc580fbc9347132e2c3e
#
_cell.length_a   1.000
_cell.length_b   1.000
_cell.length_c   1.000
_cell.angle_alpha   90.00
_cell.angle_beta   90.00
_cell.angle_gamma   90.00
#
_symmetry.space_group_name_H-M   'P 1'
#
loop_
_entity.id
_entity.type
_entity.pdbx_description
1 polymer ?
#
loop_
_entity_poly.entity_id
_entity_poly.type
_entity_poly.pdbx_seq_one_letter_code
_entity_poly.pdbx_strand_id
1 'polypeptide(L)'
;MNHRLAYHHTPGTGPTLVFLPGYASDMTGTKALALEAWAKSAGRAFLRFDYAGCGRSEGAFADQTLAGWRDDVLAMLDQVATGPAVLVGSSMGGWLMLLAAKARPMQVVGLVGIAAAPDFTDWGFTQDEKMYLLRHGRLERTNPYGPAPTLYTRAFWSSGEANRLLFGPVAFDGPVRLLHGDADSDVPWRHSLQLAGLLTSSDVTTMLVKGGDHRLSRRGDLALLVRAVEDVLAAVETAAVPDV
;
A
#
# COMPACT_ATOMS: atom_id res chain seq x y z
N MET A 1 10.06 18.60 5.01
CA MET A 1 11.35 18.64 4.27
C MET A 1 11.11 17.94 2.95
N ASN A 2 11.37 18.58 1.80
CA ASN A 2 11.22 17.91 0.50
C ASN A 2 12.46 17.04 0.25
N HIS A 3 12.35 15.74 0.51
CA HIS A 3 13.35 14.77 0.06
C HIS A 3 13.19 14.52 -1.44
N ARG A 4 14.30 14.32 -2.13
CA ARG A 4 14.27 13.85 -3.51
C ARG A 4 13.92 12.36 -3.52
N LEU A 5 12.74 12.03 -4.05
CA LEU A 5 12.27 10.66 -4.15
C LEU A 5 12.78 10.00 -5.43
N ALA A 6 13.28 8.78 -5.31
CA ALA A 6 13.62 7.94 -6.45
C ALA A 6 12.37 7.23 -6.96
N TYR A 7 12.11 7.33 -8.25
CA TYR A 7 10.96 6.69 -8.88
C TYR A 7 11.29 6.16 -10.27
N HIS A 8 10.44 5.29 -10.76
CA HIS A 8 10.41 4.81 -12.13
C HIS A 8 8.99 4.93 -12.68
N HIS A 9 8.83 5.72 -13.72
CA HIS A 9 7.57 5.92 -14.42
C HIS A 9 7.61 5.24 -15.78
N THR A 10 6.67 4.34 -16.02
CA THR A 10 6.39 3.72 -17.31
C THR A 10 5.24 4.48 -17.97
N PRO A 11 5.45 5.15 -19.11
CA PRO A 11 4.37 5.82 -19.81
C PRO A 11 3.37 4.80 -20.38
N GLY A 12 2.10 5.22 -20.49
CA GLY A 12 1.02 4.38 -20.99
C GLY A 12 -0.32 5.12 -21.01
N THR A 13 -1.41 4.39 -21.19
CA THR A 13 -2.77 4.92 -21.26
C THR A 13 -3.60 4.54 -20.03
N GLY A 14 -4.74 5.23 -19.84
CA GLY A 14 -5.67 5.02 -18.73
C GLY A 14 -5.18 5.60 -17.40
N PRO A 15 -5.85 5.25 -16.28
CA PRO A 15 -5.38 5.63 -14.95
C PRO A 15 -3.97 5.12 -14.68
N THR A 16 -3.14 5.94 -14.04
CA THR A 16 -1.79 5.51 -13.66
C THR A 16 -1.88 4.52 -12.50
N LEU A 17 -1.31 3.33 -12.67
CA LEU A 17 -1.12 2.38 -11.59
C LEU A 17 0.05 2.83 -10.72
N VAL A 18 -0.18 3.06 -9.43
CA VAL A 18 0.86 3.49 -8.49
C VAL A 18 1.09 2.40 -7.46
N PHE A 19 2.27 1.80 -7.45
CA PHE A 19 2.62 0.76 -6.49
C PHE A 19 3.23 1.36 -5.22
N LEU A 20 2.66 0.97 -4.07
CA LEU A 20 3.04 1.41 -2.74
C LEU A 20 3.65 0.23 -1.96
N PRO A 21 4.97 0.20 -1.76
CA PRO A 21 5.64 -0.89 -1.05
C PRO A 21 5.29 -0.95 0.44
N GLY A 22 5.62 -2.08 1.08
CA GLY A 22 5.47 -2.29 2.52
C GLY A 22 6.53 -1.58 3.35
N TYR A 23 6.42 -1.72 4.68
CA TYR A 23 7.38 -1.20 5.64
C TYR A 23 8.78 -1.76 5.38
N ALA A 24 9.80 -0.90 5.40
CA ALA A 24 11.20 -1.25 5.15
C ALA A 24 11.45 -1.98 3.80
N SER A 25 10.57 -1.76 2.83
CA SER A 25 10.69 -2.29 1.46
C SER A 25 11.02 -1.18 0.47
N ASP A 26 11.35 -1.56 -0.76
CA ASP A 26 11.67 -0.65 -1.84
C ASP A 26 10.87 -0.95 -3.12
N MET A 27 11.01 -0.10 -4.12
CA MET A 27 10.33 -0.18 -5.41
C MET A 27 10.80 -1.33 -6.32
N THR A 28 11.81 -2.12 -5.90
CA THR A 28 12.36 -3.24 -6.71
C THR A 28 11.82 -4.60 -6.30
N GLY A 29 10.86 -4.62 -5.37
CA GLY A 29 10.21 -5.84 -4.91
C GLY A 29 9.50 -6.61 -6.03
N THR A 30 9.38 -7.92 -5.88
CA THR A 30 8.85 -8.86 -6.90
C THR A 30 7.49 -8.42 -7.45
N LYS A 31 6.56 -7.94 -6.59
CA LYS A 31 5.23 -7.48 -7.02
C LYS A 31 5.30 -6.22 -7.88
N ALA A 32 6.14 -5.25 -7.47
CA ALA A 32 6.33 -4.00 -8.23
C ALA A 32 6.87 -4.26 -9.63
N LEU A 33 7.91 -5.12 -9.73
CA LEU A 33 8.51 -5.48 -11.02
C LEU A 33 7.55 -6.30 -11.91
N ALA A 34 6.79 -7.22 -11.33
CA ALA A 34 5.81 -8.01 -12.07
C ALA A 34 4.68 -7.13 -12.64
N LEU A 35 4.17 -6.18 -11.84
CA LEU A 35 3.16 -5.23 -12.31
C LEU A 35 3.71 -4.27 -13.37
N GLU A 36 4.95 -3.79 -13.22
CA GLU A 36 5.58 -2.96 -14.24
C GLU A 36 5.73 -3.70 -15.57
N ALA A 37 6.19 -4.96 -15.53
CA ALA A 37 6.34 -5.78 -16.73
C ALA A 37 5.00 -6.01 -17.42
N TRP A 38 3.95 -6.31 -16.65
CA TRP A 38 2.59 -6.42 -17.17
C TRP A 38 2.10 -5.10 -17.74
N ALA A 39 2.24 -3.99 -17.03
CA ALA A 39 1.80 -2.67 -17.48
C ALA A 39 2.45 -2.27 -18.80
N LYS A 40 3.76 -2.50 -18.95
CA LYS A 40 4.48 -2.32 -20.23
C LYS A 40 3.88 -3.14 -21.36
N SER A 41 3.57 -4.41 -21.12
CA SER A 41 2.99 -5.30 -22.13
C SER A 41 1.55 -4.91 -22.51
N ALA A 42 0.81 -4.35 -21.56
CA ALA A 42 -0.57 -3.92 -21.72
C ALA A 42 -0.71 -2.45 -22.17
N GLY A 43 0.40 -1.72 -22.33
CA GLY A 43 0.41 -0.30 -22.70
C GLY A 43 -0.16 0.62 -21.62
N ARG A 44 -0.13 0.21 -20.34
CA ARG A 44 -0.69 0.96 -19.21
C ARG A 44 0.37 1.83 -18.53
N ALA A 45 -0.04 3.02 -18.04
CA ALA A 45 0.81 3.88 -17.24
C ALA A 45 1.07 3.24 -15.87
N PHE A 46 2.33 3.23 -15.42
CA PHE A 46 2.73 2.64 -14.14
C PHE A 46 3.80 3.48 -13.44
N LEU A 47 3.65 3.63 -12.14
CA LEU A 47 4.59 4.33 -11.27
C LEU A 47 4.97 3.44 -10.08
N ARG A 48 6.26 3.29 -9.82
CA ARG A 48 6.81 2.76 -8.58
C ARG A 48 7.88 3.72 -8.06
N PHE A 49 7.99 3.84 -6.75
CA PHE A 49 8.93 4.77 -6.13
C PHE A 49 9.33 4.27 -4.74
N ASP A 50 10.42 4.81 -4.24
CA ASP A 50 10.89 4.62 -2.88
C ASP A 50 10.43 5.78 -2.01
N TYR A 51 9.86 5.49 -0.84
CA TYR A 51 9.58 6.52 0.16
C TYR A 51 10.89 7.14 0.67
N ALA A 52 10.81 8.35 1.24
CA ALA A 52 11.94 8.98 1.90
C ALA A 52 12.61 8.02 2.91
N GLY A 53 13.94 7.95 2.87
CA GLY A 53 14.74 7.05 3.70
C GLY A 53 14.69 5.58 3.32
N CYS A 54 14.01 5.20 2.21
CA CYS A 54 13.96 3.84 1.67
C CYS A 54 14.68 3.78 0.31
N GLY A 55 15.20 2.59 -0.02
CA GLY A 55 15.78 2.29 -1.32
C GLY A 55 16.81 3.32 -1.78
N ARG A 56 16.47 4.07 -2.83
CA ARG A 56 17.33 5.11 -3.45
C ARG A 56 16.88 6.53 -3.15
N SER A 57 15.79 6.72 -2.39
CA SER A 57 15.32 8.03 -1.97
C SER A 57 16.20 8.63 -0.88
N GLU A 58 16.29 9.95 -0.86
CA GLU A 58 17.02 10.68 0.18
C GLU A 58 16.34 10.55 1.55
N GLY A 59 17.09 10.88 2.59
CA GLY A 59 16.63 10.85 3.98
C GLY A 59 17.18 9.65 4.75
N ALA A 60 16.97 9.66 6.06
CA ALA A 60 17.30 8.53 6.93
C ALA A 60 16.00 7.81 7.33
N PHE A 61 15.98 6.48 7.22
CA PHE A 61 14.82 5.65 7.54
C PHE A 61 14.30 5.90 8.98
N ALA A 62 15.23 6.06 9.92
CA ALA A 62 14.90 6.28 11.34
C ALA A 62 14.15 7.60 11.62
N ASP A 63 14.24 8.56 10.71
CA ASP A 63 13.58 9.87 10.86
C ASP A 63 12.17 9.89 10.23
N GLN A 64 11.80 8.81 9.54
CA GLN A 64 10.55 8.78 8.79
C GLN A 64 9.35 8.42 9.68
N THR A 65 8.20 8.90 9.24
CA THR A 65 6.90 8.67 9.88
C THR A 65 5.87 8.20 8.87
N LEU A 66 4.78 7.59 9.34
CA LEU A 66 3.69 7.20 8.46
C LEU A 66 3.10 8.41 7.71
N ALA A 67 2.92 9.53 8.40
CA ALA A 67 2.42 10.77 7.78
C ALA A 67 3.42 11.32 6.74
N GLY A 68 4.73 11.26 7.00
CA GLY A 68 5.76 11.65 6.03
C GLY A 68 5.69 10.80 4.77
N TRP A 69 5.57 9.49 4.90
CA TRP A 69 5.43 8.60 3.74
C TRP A 69 4.09 8.76 3.01
N ARG A 70 2.99 9.08 3.73
CA ARG A 70 1.75 9.52 3.05
C ARG A 70 2.00 10.77 2.20
N ASP A 71 2.72 11.75 2.72
CA ASP A 71 3.02 12.98 2.00
C ASP A 71 3.92 12.73 0.78
N ASP A 72 4.83 11.74 0.84
CA ASP A 72 5.58 11.25 -0.33
C ASP A 72 4.63 10.67 -1.40
N VAL A 73 3.65 9.85 -1.01
CA VAL A 73 2.62 9.33 -1.93
C VAL A 73 1.88 10.49 -2.60
N LEU A 74 1.45 11.49 -1.81
CA LEU A 74 0.73 12.65 -2.33
C LEU A 74 1.61 13.47 -3.30
N ALA A 75 2.89 13.63 -2.99
CA ALA A 75 3.83 14.30 -3.88
C ALA A 75 3.98 13.56 -5.22
N MET A 76 4.04 12.23 -5.21
CA MET A 76 4.10 11.43 -6.44
C MET A 76 2.80 11.50 -7.25
N LEU A 77 1.65 11.53 -6.59
CA LEU A 77 0.36 11.74 -7.24
C LEU A 77 0.26 13.13 -7.89
N ASP A 78 0.67 14.16 -7.17
CA ASP A 78 0.53 15.56 -7.63
C ASP A 78 1.55 15.93 -8.71
N GLN A 79 2.75 15.31 -8.74
CA GLN A 79 3.86 15.72 -9.62
C GLN A 79 4.16 14.76 -10.77
N VAL A 80 3.83 13.47 -10.62
CA VAL A 80 4.19 12.44 -11.61
C VAL A 80 2.95 11.74 -12.16
N ALA A 81 2.06 11.24 -11.30
CA ALA A 81 0.82 10.60 -11.69
C ALA A 81 -0.36 11.59 -11.64
N THR A 82 -0.25 12.71 -12.36
CA THR A 82 -1.15 13.88 -12.25
C THR A 82 -2.59 13.67 -12.70
N GLY A 83 -2.89 12.55 -13.38
CA GLY A 83 -4.26 12.16 -13.79
C GLY A 83 -4.91 11.20 -12.80
N PRO A 84 -6.02 10.54 -13.22
CA PRO A 84 -6.63 9.47 -12.43
C PRO A 84 -5.61 8.38 -12.07
N ALA A 85 -5.67 7.87 -10.85
CA ALA A 85 -4.73 6.87 -10.34
C ALA A 85 -5.46 5.69 -9.69
N VAL A 86 -4.96 4.47 -9.94
CA VAL A 86 -5.31 3.26 -9.20
C VAL A 86 -4.13 2.93 -8.29
N LEU A 87 -4.35 2.88 -6.99
CA LEU A 87 -3.30 2.59 -6.02
C LEU A 87 -3.24 1.10 -5.72
N VAL A 88 -2.03 0.54 -5.76
CA VAL A 88 -1.76 -0.87 -5.42
C VAL A 88 -0.85 -0.90 -4.20
N GLY A 89 -1.43 -1.16 -3.03
CA GLY A 89 -0.73 -1.09 -1.75
C GLY A 89 -0.43 -2.46 -1.14
N SER A 90 0.82 -2.74 -0.81
CA SER A 90 1.23 -3.98 -0.14
C SER A 90 1.56 -3.72 1.33
N SER A 91 0.95 -4.49 2.26
CA SER A 91 1.19 -4.39 3.71
C SER A 91 0.97 -2.95 4.21
N MET A 92 1.96 -2.28 4.79
CA MET A 92 1.90 -0.85 5.14
C MET A 92 1.51 0.03 3.94
N GLY A 93 1.94 -0.31 2.73
CA GLY A 93 1.53 0.39 1.51
C GLY A 93 0.01 0.40 1.31
N GLY A 94 -0.70 -0.63 1.80
CA GLY A 94 -2.16 -0.67 1.85
C GLY A 94 -2.75 0.36 2.83
N TRP A 95 -2.06 0.67 3.92
CA TRP A 95 -2.48 1.76 4.81
C TRP A 95 -2.27 3.13 4.15
N LEU A 96 -1.08 3.35 3.57
CA LEU A 96 -0.78 4.58 2.82
C LEU A 96 -1.74 4.79 1.65
N MET A 97 -2.13 3.73 0.96
CA MET A 97 -3.15 3.71 -0.10
C MET A 97 -4.48 4.33 0.38
N LEU A 98 -4.98 3.88 1.54
CA LEU A 98 -6.22 4.39 2.13
C LEU A 98 -6.09 5.86 2.56
N LEU A 99 -4.96 6.23 3.17
CA LEU A 99 -4.69 7.61 3.57
C LEU A 99 -4.60 8.55 2.37
N ALA A 100 -3.96 8.09 1.27
CA ALA A 100 -3.86 8.85 0.03
C ALA A 100 -5.21 8.97 -0.68
N ALA A 101 -6.01 7.92 -0.74
CA ALA A 101 -7.36 7.95 -1.30
C ALA A 101 -8.24 8.96 -0.57
N LYS A 102 -8.19 8.98 0.77
CA LYS A 102 -8.88 9.98 1.58
C LYS A 102 -8.43 11.41 1.29
N ALA A 103 -7.13 11.61 1.02
CA ALA A 103 -6.56 12.94 0.76
C ALA A 103 -6.74 13.41 -0.70
N ARG A 104 -6.95 12.50 -1.65
CA ARG A 104 -7.12 12.77 -3.09
C ARG A 104 -8.33 12.02 -3.66
N PRO A 105 -9.56 12.26 -3.14
CA PRO A 105 -10.75 11.47 -3.50
C PRO A 105 -11.15 11.61 -4.98
N MET A 106 -10.80 12.74 -5.62
CA MET A 106 -11.10 12.97 -7.04
C MET A 106 -10.05 12.37 -7.99
N GLN A 107 -8.86 12.04 -7.47
CA GLN A 107 -7.76 11.53 -8.28
C GLN A 107 -7.61 10.02 -8.13
N VAL A 108 -7.80 9.49 -6.92
CA VAL A 108 -7.71 8.05 -6.66
C VAL A 108 -9.03 7.41 -7.02
N VAL A 109 -9.05 6.63 -8.11
CA VAL A 109 -10.27 6.07 -8.70
C VAL A 109 -10.45 4.57 -8.47
N GLY A 110 -9.44 3.87 -7.93
CA GLY A 110 -9.51 2.44 -7.63
C GLY A 110 -8.40 2.00 -6.68
N LEU A 111 -8.63 0.90 -5.95
CA LEU A 111 -7.70 0.39 -4.94
C LEU A 111 -7.47 -1.12 -5.09
N VAL A 112 -6.21 -1.54 -4.95
CA VAL A 112 -5.83 -2.95 -4.83
C VAL A 112 -4.96 -3.13 -3.59
N GLY A 113 -5.45 -3.81 -2.56
CA GLY A 113 -4.71 -4.10 -1.33
C GLY A 113 -4.14 -5.51 -1.33
N ILE A 114 -2.86 -5.66 -1.00
CA ILE A 114 -2.18 -6.95 -0.90
C ILE A 114 -1.71 -7.13 0.53
N ALA A 115 -2.35 -8.03 1.29
CA ALA A 115 -2.11 -8.21 2.73
C ALA A 115 -2.06 -6.84 3.44
N ALA A 116 -3.02 -5.95 3.10
CA ALA A 116 -3.05 -4.58 3.59
C ALA A 116 -3.09 -4.55 5.12
N ALA A 117 -2.25 -3.71 5.72
CA ALA A 117 -2.05 -3.64 7.16
C ALA A 117 -2.38 -2.25 7.75
N PRO A 118 -3.63 -1.71 7.54
CA PRO A 118 -3.99 -0.46 8.19
C PRO A 118 -3.95 -0.63 9.71
N ASP A 119 -3.59 0.45 10.40
CA ASP A 119 -3.54 0.53 11.87
C ASP A 119 -2.62 -0.52 12.55
N PHE A 120 -1.61 -1.06 11.84
CA PHE A 120 -0.76 -2.09 12.43
C PHE A 120 0.08 -1.60 13.62
N THR A 121 0.20 -0.31 13.83
CA THR A 121 0.82 0.24 15.05
C THR A 121 -0.02 -0.05 16.30
N ASP A 122 -1.31 -0.27 16.14
CA ASP A 122 -2.18 -0.69 17.24
C ASP A 122 -2.13 -2.21 17.50
N TRP A 123 -2.52 -3.00 16.53
CA TRP A 123 -2.68 -4.45 16.68
C TRP A 123 -1.37 -5.24 16.46
N GLY A 124 -0.41 -4.69 15.76
CA GLY A 124 0.87 -5.33 15.42
C GLY A 124 1.94 -5.21 16.50
N PHE A 125 1.68 -4.54 17.63
CA PHE A 125 2.61 -4.38 18.75
C PHE A 125 1.98 -4.85 20.06
N THR A 126 2.74 -5.60 20.85
CA THR A 126 2.33 -5.94 22.21
C THR A 126 2.37 -4.70 23.12
N GLN A 127 1.69 -4.76 24.27
CA GLN A 127 1.73 -3.65 25.23
C GLN A 127 3.15 -3.38 25.75
N ASP A 128 3.94 -4.43 25.96
CA ASP A 128 5.33 -4.29 26.42
C ASP A 128 6.18 -3.59 25.35
N GLU A 129 6.00 -3.92 24.07
CA GLU A 129 6.69 -3.26 22.96
C GLU A 129 6.28 -1.79 22.81
N LYS A 130 4.99 -1.48 22.96
CA LYS A 130 4.50 -0.09 22.98
C LYS A 130 5.14 0.69 24.13
N MET A 131 5.19 0.11 25.32
CA MET A 131 5.85 0.72 26.49
C MET A 131 7.36 0.86 26.28
N TYR A 132 8.00 -0.12 25.65
CA TYR A 132 9.42 -0.07 25.31
C TYR A 132 9.72 1.07 24.32
N LEU A 133 8.93 1.19 23.25
CA LEU A 133 9.02 2.28 22.27
C LEU A 133 8.87 3.67 22.93
N LEU A 134 7.91 3.81 23.83
CA LEU A 134 7.69 5.06 24.56
C LEU A 134 8.89 5.45 25.43
N ARG A 135 9.52 4.48 26.09
CA ARG A 135 10.66 4.71 27.00
C ARG A 135 11.98 4.92 26.25
N HIS A 136 12.24 4.09 25.23
CA HIS A 136 13.55 4.00 24.58
C HIS A 136 13.63 4.67 23.22
N GLY A 137 12.48 5.06 22.65
CA GLY A 137 12.40 5.78 21.37
C GLY A 137 12.54 4.88 20.13
N ARG A 138 12.98 3.64 20.28
CA ARG A 138 13.15 2.68 19.18
C ARG A 138 12.98 1.24 19.66
N LEU A 139 12.59 0.36 18.73
CA LEU A 139 12.46 -1.08 18.89
C LEU A 139 13.02 -1.75 17.65
N GLU A 140 13.80 -2.81 17.83
CA GLU A 140 14.29 -3.66 16.75
C GLU A 140 13.67 -5.04 16.88
N ARG A 141 13.11 -5.57 15.79
CA ARG A 141 12.58 -6.93 15.69
C ARG A 141 13.40 -7.74 14.71
N THR A 142 13.51 -9.03 14.96
CA THR A 142 14.07 -9.97 13.98
C THR A 142 13.31 -9.84 12.66
N ASN A 143 14.05 -9.73 11.57
CA ASN A 143 13.48 -9.65 10.23
C ASN A 143 13.51 -11.04 9.57
N PRO A 144 12.35 -11.67 9.33
CA PRO A 144 12.32 -12.99 8.67
C PRO A 144 12.71 -12.94 7.19
N TYR A 145 12.82 -11.75 6.62
CA TYR A 145 13.07 -11.55 5.18
C TYR A 145 14.49 -11.05 4.86
N GLY A 146 15.32 -10.82 5.87
CA GLY A 146 16.69 -10.32 5.65
C GLY A 146 17.55 -10.37 6.91
N PRO A 147 18.87 -10.17 6.78
CA PRO A 147 19.82 -10.30 7.90
C PRO A 147 19.77 -9.14 8.89
N ALA A 148 19.33 -7.96 8.46
CA ALA A 148 19.23 -6.78 9.31
C ALA A 148 17.90 -6.76 10.08
N PRO A 149 17.88 -6.38 11.35
CA PRO A 149 16.63 -6.26 12.11
C PRO A 149 15.73 -5.17 11.51
N THR A 150 14.43 -5.31 11.70
CA THR A 150 13.46 -4.28 11.36
C THR A 150 13.39 -3.26 12.48
N LEU A 151 13.74 -2.02 12.17
CA LEU A 151 13.71 -0.90 13.11
C LEU A 151 12.32 -0.26 13.13
N TYR A 152 11.75 -0.04 14.31
CA TYR A 152 10.58 0.79 14.55
C TYR A 152 10.95 1.94 15.48
N THR A 153 10.55 3.16 15.13
CA THR A 153 10.80 4.34 15.95
C THR A 153 9.52 4.79 16.66
N ARG A 154 9.67 5.47 17.81
CA ARG A 154 8.54 6.09 18.51
C ARG A 154 7.83 7.10 17.60
N ALA A 155 8.58 7.87 16.79
CA ALA A 155 8.02 8.84 15.86
C ALA A 155 7.11 8.17 14.82
N PHE A 156 7.59 7.08 14.20
CA PHE A 156 6.77 6.28 13.28
C PHE A 156 5.53 5.71 13.97
N TRP A 157 5.70 5.06 15.14
CA TRP A 157 4.59 4.46 15.87
C TRP A 157 3.55 5.51 16.28
N SER A 158 3.96 6.65 16.85
CA SER A 158 3.05 7.73 17.23
C SER A 158 2.33 8.33 16.04
N SER A 159 3.01 8.45 14.89
CA SER A 159 2.38 8.90 13.64
C SER A 159 1.35 7.89 13.14
N GLY A 160 1.59 6.59 13.28
CA GLY A 160 0.61 5.56 12.98
C GLY A 160 -0.63 5.69 13.85
N GLU A 161 -0.46 5.78 15.18
CA GLU A 161 -1.58 5.95 16.13
C GLU A 161 -2.44 7.19 15.80
N ALA A 162 -1.81 8.28 15.35
CA ALA A 162 -2.52 9.50 14.95
C ALA A 162 -3.24 9.39 13.59
N ASN A 163 -2.95 8.38 12.78
CA ASN A 163 -3.51 8.18 11.44
C ASN A 163 -4.32 6.88 11.31
N ARG A 164 -4.83 6.36 12.42
CA ARG A 164 -5.68 5.16 12.42
C ARG A 164 -6.99 5.40 11.68
N LEU A 165 -7.47 4.36 10.99
CA LEU A 165 -8.64 4.43 10.11
C LEU A 165 -9.77 3.46 10.51
N LEU A 166 -9.46 2.35 11.20
CA LEU A 166 -10.41 1.26 11.41
C LEU A 166 -11.36 1.48 12.60
N PHE A 167 -11.59 2.72 13.02
CA PHE A 167 -12.57 3.07 14.07
C PHE A 167 -14.00 3.26 13.57
N GLY A 168 -14.17 3.37 12.25
CA GLY A 168 -15.45 3.65 11.62
C GLY A 168 -15.37 3.52 10.11
N PRO A 169 -16.37 4.00 9.38
CA PRO A 169 -16.39 3.90 7.92
C PRO A 169 -15.15 4.51 7.26
N VAL A 170 -14.57 3.78 6.32
CA VAL A 170 -13.46 4.24 5.47
C VAL A 170 -14.06 4.72 4.16
N ALA A 171 -14.13 6.05 4.00
CA ALA A 171 -14.75 6.68 2.84
C ALA A 171 -13.91 6.45 1.58
N PHE A 172 -14.44 5.66 0.67
CA PHE A 172 -13.95 5.44 -0.69
C PHE A 172 -15.06 4.79 -1.50
N ASP A 173 -15.42 5.34 -2.65
CA ASP A 173 -16.59 4.90 -3.43
C ASP A 173 -16.23 4.11 -4.70
N GLY A 174 -14.95 4.13 -5.12
CA GLY A 174 -14.46 3.38 -6.28
C GLY A 174 -14.31 1.88 -6.04
N PRO A 175 -13.96 1.10 -7.08
CA PRO A 175 -13.74 -0.34 -6.97
C PRO A 175 -12.52 -0.68 -6.09
N VAL A 176 -12.66 -1.73 -5.25
CA VAL A 176 -11.62 -2.21 -4.34
C VAL A 176 -11.44 -3.72 -4.47
N ARG A 177 -10.19 -4.15 -4.61
CA ARG A 177 -9.82 -5.58 -4.56
C ARG A 177 -8.79 -5.81 -3.46
N LEU A 178 -9.09 -6.72 -2.54
CA LEU A 178 -8.23 -7.07 -1.40
C LEU A 178 -7.76 -8.51 -1.56
N LEU A 179 -6.44 -8.72 -1.66
CA LEU A 179 -5.82 -10.03 -1.73
C LEU A 179 -5.13 -10.35 -0.42
N HIS A 180 -5.37 -11.53 0.16
CA HIS A 180 -4.71 -11.95 1.39
C HIS A 180 -4.42 -13.45 1.40
N GLY A 181 -3.27 -13.85 1.95
CA GLY A 181 -2.95 -15.25 2.19
C GLY A 181 -3.54 -15.76 3.49
N ASP A 182 -4.14 -16.96 3.52
CA ASP A 182 -4.68 -17.51 4.76
C ASP A 182 -3.61 -18.08 5.71
N ALA A 183 -2.37 -18.22 5.22
CA ALA A 183 -1.18 -18.60 6.00
C ALA A 183 -0.24 -17.40 6.25
N ASP A 184 -0.73 -16.16 6.12
CA ASP A 184 0.00 -14.95 6.47
C ASP A 184 0.27 -14.91 7.98
N SER A 185 1.55 -14.95 8.36
CA SER A 185 2.00 -14.90 9.76
C SER A 185 2.24 -13.48 10.28
N ASP A 186 2.31 -12.49 9.39
CA ASP A 186 2.63 -11.10 9.74
C ASP A 186 1.37 -10.26 9.94
N VAL A 187 0.40 -10.43 9.02
CA VAL A 187 -0.89 -9.73 9.04
C VAL A 187 -2.04 -10.73 9.06
N PRO A 188 -2.81 -10.81 10.13
CA PRO A 188 -3.98 -11.69 10.17
C PRO A 188 -4.96 -11.37 9.04
N TRP A 189 -5.29 -12.32 8.18
CA TRP A 189 -6.16 -12.13 7.02
C TRP A 189 -7.55 -11.56 7.36
N ARG A 190 -7.99 -11.71 8.62
CA ARG A 190 -9.23 -11.13 9.12
C ARG A 190 -9.25 -9.59 9.05
N HIS A 191 -8.09 -8.93 9.06
CA HIS A 191 -8.01 -7.48 8.84
C HIS A 191 -8.47 -7.05 7.45
N SER A 192 -8.27 -7.88 6.41
CA SER A 192 -8.85 -7.61 5.10
C SER A 192 -10.37 -7.70 5.09
N LEU A 193 -10.97 -8.64 5.83
CA LEU A 193 -12.43 -8.70 5.98
C LEU A 193 -12.98 -7.54 6.80
N GLN A 194 -12.28 -7.14 7.87
CA GLN A 194 -12.64 -5.96 8.65
C GLN A 194 -12.60 -4.70 7.78
N LEU A 195 -11.52 -4.51 7.01
CA LEU A 195 -11.38 -3.39 6.08
C LEU A 195 -12.50 -3.39 5.05
N ALA A 196 -12.80 -4.54 4.42
CA ALA A 196 -13.89 -4.67 3.46
C ALA A 196 -15.24 -4.25 4.06
N GLY A 197 -15.51 -4.61 5.32
CA GLY A 197 -16.73 -4.24 6.02
C GLY A 197 -16.82 -2.76 6.43
N LEU A 198 -15.69 -2.05 6.48
CA LEU A 198 -15.63 -0.63 6.83
C LEU A 198 -15.58 0.30 5.61
N LEU A 199 -15.19 -0.21 4.44
CA LEU A 199 -15.18 0.56 3.19
C LEU A 199 -16.62 0.96 2.80
N THR A 200 -16.82 2.21 2.38
CA THR A 200 -18.15 2.69 1.93
C THR A 200 -18.49 2.26 0.50
N SER A 201 -17.49 1.86 -0.28
CA SER A 201 -17.69 1.37 -1.65
C SER A 201 -18.62 0.16 -1.69
N SER A 202 -19.52 0.14 -2.67
CA SER A 202 -20.37 -1.02 -2.99
C SER A 202 -19.67 -2.08 -3.86
N ASP A 203 -18.51 -1.76 -4.44
CA ASP A 203 -17.72 -2.68 -5.27
C ASP A 203 -16.41 -3.08 -4.56
N VAL A 204 -16.55 -3.96 -3.56
CA VAL A 204 -15.44 -4.50 -2.78
C VAL A 204 -15.40 -6.01 -2.91
N THR A 205 -14.28 -6.54 -3.42
CA THR A 205 -14.03 -7.99 -3.46
C THR A 205 -12.81 -8.36 -2.63
N THR A 206 -12.94 -9.34 -1.76
CA THR A 206 -11.83 -9.91 -0.99
C THR A 206 -11.50 -11.31 -1.50
N MET A 207 -10.24 -11.54 -1.85
CA MET A 207 -9.70 -12.81 -2.34
C MET A 207 -8.77 -13.42 -1.30
N LEU A 208 -9.18 -14.54 -0.71
CA LEU A 208 -8.35 -15.29 0.24
C LEU A 208 -7.61 -16.41 -0.49
N VAL A 209 -6.28 -16.36 -0.45
CA VAL A 209 -5.40 -17.29 -1.14
C VAL A 209 -5.01 -18.42 -0.20
N LYS A 210 -5.47 -19.65 -0.49
CA LYS A 210 -5.15 -20.83 0.32
C LYS A 210 -3.66 -21.13 0.37
N GLY A 211 -3.08 -21.22 1.58
CA GLY A 211 -1.66 -21.43 1.79
C GLY A 211 -0.79 -20.25 1.29
N GLY A 212 -1.40 -19.07 1.06
CA GLY A 212 -0.68 -17.86 0.74
C GLY A 212 0.00 -17.27 1.97
N ASP A 213 1.25 -16.86 1.83
CA ASP A 213 2.03 -16.16 2.84
C ASP A 213 1.82 -14.64 2.76
N HIS A 214 2.47 -13.88 3.66
CA HIS A 214 2.42 -12.41 3.65
C HIS A 214 2.90 -11.80 2.33
N ARG A 215 3.85 -12.42 1.66
CA ARG A 215 4.47 -11.86 0.45
C ARG A 215 3.57 -11.99 -0.78
N LEU A 216 2.75 -13.04 -0.87
CA LEU A 216 1.93 -13.35 -2.06
C LEU A 216 2.73 -13.15 -3.36
N SER A 217 3.91 -13.79 -3.44
CA SER A 217 4.87 -13.57 -4.53
C SER A 217 5.12 -14.81 -5.39
N ARG A 218 4.37 -15.90 -5.16
CA ARG A 218 4.41 -17.06 -6.04
C ARG A 218 3.85 -16.72 -7.42
N ARG A 219 4.21 -17.44 -8.45
CA ARG A 219 3.72 -17.20 -9.82
C ARG A 219 2.18 -17.10 -9.91
N GLY A 220 1.47 -17.95 -9.18
CA GLY A 220 -0.01 -17.92 -9.14
C GLY A 220 -0.54 -16.67 -8.44
N ASP A 221 0.15 -16.21 -7.38
CA ASP A 221 -0.23 -15.00 -6.62
C ASP A 221 -0.04 -13.74 -7.47
N LEU A 222 1.07 -13.66 -8.23
CA LEU A 222 1.33 -12.55 -9.14
C LEU A 222 0.31 -12.51 -10.29
N ALA A 223 -0.08 -13.67 -10.82
CA ALA A 223 -1.13 -13.75 -11.84
C ALA A 223 -2.51 -13.33 -11.28
N LEU A 224 -2.80 -13.66 -10.01
CA LEU A 224 -4.02 -13.20 -9.32
C LEU A 224 -4.00 -11.69 -9.11
N LEU A 225 -2.85 -11.13 -8.71
CA LEU A 225 -2.67 -9.69 -8.53
C LEU A 225 -2.91 -8.93 -9.85
N VAL A 226 -2.36 -9.41 -10.96
CA VAL A 226 -2.60 -8.81 -12.29
C VAL A 226 -4.10 -8.82 -12.62
N ARG A 227 -4.79 -9.95 -12.44
CA ARG A 227 -6.26 -10.02 -12.68
C ARG A 227 -7.04 -9.04 -11.79
N ALA A 228 -6.65 -8.88 -10.51
CA ALA A 228 -7.28 -7.93 -9.61
C ALA A 228 -7.09 -6.47 -10.09
N VAL A 229 -5.91 -6.14 -10.62
CA VAL A 229 -5.65 -4.83 -11.22
C VAL A 229 -6.47 -4.63 -12.50
N GLU A 230 -6.53 -5.62 -13.38
CA GLU A 230 -7.34 -5.59 -14.60
C GLU A 230 -8.83 -5.37 -14.29
N ASP A 231 -9.34 -6.06 -13.28
CA ASP A 231 -10.73 -5.95 -12.83
C ASP A 231 -11.07 -4.54 -12.30
N VAL A 232 -10.18 -3.95 -11.48
CA VAL A 232 -10.33 -2.56 -11.03
C VAL A 232 -10.29 -1.58 -12.19
N LEU A 233 -9.34 -1.75 -13.12
CA LEU A 233 -9.24 -0.86 -14.29
C LEU A 233 -10.50 -0.93 -15.17
N ALA A 234 -11.03 -2.14 -15.41
CA ALA A 234 -12.25 -2.33 -16.20
C ALA A 234 -13.45 -1.65 -15.53
N ALA A 235 -13.60 -1.79 -14.20
CA ALA A 235 -14.67 -1.13 -13.44
C ALA A 235 -14.57 0.41 -13.52
N VAL A 236 -13.37 0.97 -13.37
CA VAL A 236 -13.12 2.41 -13.48
C VAL A 236 -13.43 2.94 -14.89
N GLU A 237 -12.97 2.22 -15.92
CA GLU A 237 -13.17 2.62 -17.32
C GLU A 237 -14.65 2.54 -17.72
N THR A 238 -15.39 1.55 -17.21
CA THR A 238 -16.85 1.43 -17.43
C THR A 238 -17.60 2.58 -16.75
N ALA A 239 -17.24 2.96 -15.54
CA ALA A 239 -17.87 4.07 -14.81
C ALA A 239 -17.58 5.45 -15.44
N ALA A 240 -16.51 5.58 -16.22
CA ALA A 240 -16.14 6.83 -16.91
C ALA A 240 -16.91 7.05 -18.24
N VAL A 241 -17.63 6.04 -18.75
CA VAL A 241 -18.48 6.17 -19.95
C VAL A 241 -19.85 6.67 -19.48
N PRO A 242 -20.30 7.88 -19.86
CA PRO A 242 -21.65 8.34 -19.51
C PRO A 242 -22.69 7.40 -20.12
N ASP A 243 -23.73 7.08 -19.36
CA ASP A 243 -24.93 6.45 -19.92
C ASP A 243 -25.50 7.37 -21.03
N VAL A 244 -25.53 6.88 -22.27
CA VAL A 244 -26.05 7.60 -23.45
C VAL A 244 -27.57 7.53 -23.45
#